data_eeceadeaa7a46e2e0511b8a710adb22f
#
_entry.id   eeceadeaa7a46e2e0511b8a710adb22f
#
_cell.length_a   1.000
_cell.length_b   1.000
_cell.length_c   1.000
_cell.angle_alpha   90.00
_cell.angle_beta   90.00
_cell.angle_gamma   90.00
#
_symmetry.space_group_name_H-M   'P 1'
#
loop_
_entity.id
_entity.type
_entity.pdbx_description
1 polymer ?
#
loop_
_entity_poly.entity_id
_entity_poly.type
_entity_poly.pdbx_seq_one_letter_code
_entity_poly.pdbx_strand_id
1 'polypeptide(L)'
;IILLCISSFSFAQTRVDIGEVYGAQLEKSVQATKKKVYRINVKTLLNAPKSDDNLVEVKMTLFNQDYDIELIENTILQNTPAFYTDEKGTMHQDYPNVKLYAGYLKSDSTKYVRFSIIDDQYLNGYINVGDDFLYLSSLAENNGNTIVYYGDDVISSDSGEHWLCGTPDSDLVESEILPLATDLYDFESVIRIMKIAVDADADFFNIHGNSTNAQMLSAINEIEGLYAYTFNIAFQVTNIHYYQSASVSGYPYTANISDGGNILVTQMQNYWNANSSNIDRNVAMLFSGKSHIYGDGSRPAGIARAIGGMANKSTSYMVTFNRIGMFLTTAHELGHLCNGVHSDCQSNT
;
A
#
# COMPACT_ATOMS: atom_id res chain seq x y z
N ILE A 1 -46.22 10.33 32.16
CA ILE A 1 -45.71 9.90 30.84
C ILE A 1 -44.63 10.91 30.47
N ILE A 2 -43.36 10.54 30.68
CA ILE A 2 -42.20 11.33 30.26
C ILE A 2 -41.91 10.88 28.83
N LEU A 3 -42.22 11.75 27.86
CA LEU A 3 -41.80 11.58 26.48
C LEU A 3 -40.29 11.86 26.42
N LEU A 4 -39.46 10.79 26.37
CA LEU A 4 -38.06 10.93 25.99
C LEU A 4 -38.04 11.23 24.48
N CYS A 5 -37.86 12.50 24.13
CA CYS A 5 -37.42 12.87 22.78
C CYS A 5 -36.00 12.39 22.63
N ILE A 6 -35.81 11.22 22.01
CA ILE A 6 -34.54 10.79 21.46
C ILE A 6 -34.30 11.68 20.23
N SER A 7 -33.60 12.78 20.42
CA SER A 7 -33.06 13.56 19.31
C SER A 7 -31.96 12.70 18.66
N SER A 8 -32.29 12.02 17.59
CA SER A 8 -31.30 11.47 16.69
C SER A 8 -30.51 12.65 16.10
N PHE A 9 -29.34 12.93 16.66
CA PHE A 9 -28.40 13.84 16.02
C PHE A 9 -27.95 13.19 14.73
N SER A 10 -28.59 13.55 13.63
CA SER A 10 -28.09 13.25 12.29
C SER A 10 -26.90 14.18 12.07
N PHE A 11 -25.69 13.66 12.15
CA PHE A 11 -24.51 14.41 11.70
C PHE A 11 -24.68 14.69 10.21
N ALA A 12 -24.45 15.93 9.82
CA ALA A 12 -24.52 16.31 8.41
C ALA A 12 -23.39 15.64 7.66
N GLN A 13 -23.74 14.72 6.77
CA GLN A 13 -22.78 14.07 5.87
C GLN A 13 -22.05 15.13 5.04
N THR A 14 -20.72 15.05 5.02
CA THR A 14 -19.89 15.97 4.26
C THR A 14 -19.77 15.52 2.82
N ARG A 15 -20.23 16.34 1.89
CA ARG A 15 -20.01 16.09 0.46
C ARG A 15 -18.62 16.55 0.06
N VAL A 16 -17.79 15.62 -0.45
CA VAL A 16 -16.47 15.96 -0.98
C VAL A 16 -16.64 16.68 -2.32
N ASP A 17 -15.99 17.83 -2.44
CA ASP A 17 -15.99 18.61 -3.69
C ASP A 17 -15.07 17.95 -4.71
N ILE A 18 -15.67 17.46 -5.82
CA ILE A 18 -15.00 16.67 -6.87
C ILE A 18 -15.38 17.23 -8.24
N GLY A 19 -14.37 17.57 -9.04
CA GLY A 19 -14.53 18.01 -10.42
C GLY A 19 -13.79 17.09 -11.39
N GLU A 20 -14.47 16.65 -12.46
CA GLU A 20 -13.82 15.88 -13.53
C GLU A 20 -12.89 16.80 -14.35
N VAL A 21 -11.67 16.31 -14.65
CA VAL A 21 -10.65 17.05 -15.42
C VAL A 21 -10.48 16.42 -16.80
N TYR A 22 -10.75 17.18 -17.84
CA TYR A 22 -10.65 16.74 -19.23
C TYR A 22 -9.29 17.09 -19.83
N GLY A 23 -8.75 16.20 -20.68
CA GLY A 23 -7.53 16.47 -21.46
C GLY A 23 -6.22 16.46 -20.68
N ALA A 24 -6.19 15.85 -19.50
CA ALA A 24 -4.97 15.71 -18.71
C ALA A 24 -3.98 14.72 -19.35
N GLN A 25 -2.67 15.06 -19.34
CA GLN A 25 -1.60 14.17 -19.82
C GLN A 25 -1.46 12.84 -19.03
N LEU A 26 -2.22 12.70 -17.96
CA LEU A 26 -2.28 11.52 -17.09
C LEU A 26 -2.79 10.24 -17.77
N GLU A 27 -3.35 10.35 -18.95
CA GLU A 27 -3.91 9.19 -19.66
C GLU A 27 -2.89 8.08 -19.96
N LYS A 28 -1.59 8.39 -19.94
CA LYS A 28 -0.53 7.42 -20.25
C LYS A 28 -0.04 6.61 -19.05
N SER A 29 -0.32 7.05 -17.83
CA SER A 29 0.25 6.44 -16.62
C SER A 29 -0.51 5.22 -16.11
N VAL A 30 -1.81 5.10 -16.41
CA VAL A 30 -2.65 3.92 -16.12
C VAL A 30 -3.27 3.43 -17.41
N GLN A 31 -2.98 2.20 -17.79
CA GLN A 31 -3.67 1.54 -18.90
C GLN A 31 -4.94 0.87 -18.35
N ALA A 32 -6.04 1.57 -18.40
CA ALA A 32 -7.35 1.05 -18.04
C ALA A 32 -8.38 1.48 -19.10
N THR A 33 -9.34 0.60 -19.42
CA THR A 33 -10.40 0.86 -20.40
C THR A 33 -11.34 1.95 -19.93
N LYS A 34 -11.65 1.97 -18.62
CA LYS A 34 -12.45 3.02 -17.98
C LYS A 34 -11.62 3.68 -16.89
N LYS A 35 -11.15 4.88 -17.20
CA LYS A 35 -10.47 5.74 -16.25
C LYS A 35 -10.97 7.16 -16.40
N LYS A 36 -10.95 7.89 -15.30
CA LYS A 36 -11.25 9.32 -15.27
C LYS A 36 -10.27 10.05 -14.39
N VAL A 37 -10.03 11.30 -14.68
CA VAL A 37 -9.21 12.17 -13.86
C VAL A 37 -10.12 13.14 -13.11
N TYR A 38 -9.91 13.23 -11.81
CA TYR A 38 -10.67 14.11 -10.95
C TYR A 38 -9.74 15.06 -10.20
N ARG A 39 -10.22 16.29 -9.99
CA ARG A 39 -9.70 17.17 -8.95
C ARG A 39 -10.53 16.95 -7.71
N ILE A 40 -9.94 16.38 -6.66
CA ILE A 40 -10.60 16.09 -5.41
C ILE A 40 -10.13 17.10 -4.37
N ASN A 41 -11.06 17.86 -3.80
CA ASN A 41 -10.73 18.79 -2.73
C ASN A 41 -10.59 18.03 -1.41
N VAL A 42 -9.38 17.54 -1.12
CA VAL A 42 -9.08 16.77 0.10
C VAL A 42 -9.32 17.57 1.39
N LYS A 43 -9.28 18.92 1.35
CA LYS A 43 -9.58 19.76 2.51
C LYS A 43 -11.00 19.58 2.98
N THR A 44 -11.93 19.26 2.10
CA THR A 44 -13.31 18.95 2.47
C THR A 44 -13.36 17.71 3.38
N LEU A 45 -12.57 16.69 3.08
CA LEU A 45 -12.46 15.48 3.90
C LEU A 45 -11.72 15.75 5.20
N LEU A 46 -10.59 16.47 5.16
CA LEU A 46 -9.80 16.82 6.35
C LEU A 46 -10.58 17.65 7.36
N ASN A 47 -11.48 18.52 6.89
CA ASN A 47 -12.30 19.39 7.72
C ASN A 47 -13.71 18.84 8.02
N ALA A 48 -13.99 17.60 7.57
CA ALA A 48 -15.29 16.99 7.84
C ALA A 48 -15.50 16.82 9.36
N PRO A 49 -16.70 17.10 9.87
CA PRO A 49 -17.00 16.94 11.28
C PRO A 49 -16.86 15.48 11.69
N LYS A 50 -16.27 15.27 12.86
CA LYS A 50 -16.14 13.93 13.46
C LYS A 50 -17.28 13.74 14.47
N SER A 51 -17.85 12.53 14.50
CA SER A 51 -18.77 12.11 15.56
C SER A 51 -18.02 11.92 16.89
N ASP A 52 -18.76 11.65 17.97
CA ASP A 52 -18.19 11.34 19.27
C ASP A 52 -17.30 10.08 19.24
N ASP A 53 -17.57 9.16 18.30
CA ASP A 53 -16.77 7.96 18.04
C ASP A 53 -15.63 8.19 17.04
N ASN A 54 -15.30 9.45 16.71
CA ASN A 54 -14.31 9.85 15.72
C ASN A 54 -14.60 9.38 14.27
N LEU A 55 -15.84 9.03 13.96
CA LEU A 55 -16.27 8.71 12.61
C LEU A 55 -16.45 9.97 11.77
N VAL A 56 -16.03 9.89 10.52
CA VAL A 56 -16.21 10.91 9.49
C VAL A 56 -17.15 10.35 8.43
N GLU A 57 -18.28 11.01 8.21
CA GLU A 57 -19.21 10.63 7.13
C GLU A 57 -18.97 11.50 5.91
N VAL A 58 -18.66 10.88 4.79
CA VAL A 58 -18.42 11.58 3.53
C VAL A 58 -19.23 10.98 2.39
N LYS A 59 -19.57 11.84 1.43
CA LYS A 59 -20.18 11.46 0.18
C LYS A 59 -19.28 11.86 -0.98
N MET A 60 -18.95 10.90 -1.84
CA MET A 60 -18.16 11.10 -3.04
C MET A 60 -18.96 10.70 -4.27
N THR A 61 -18.88 11.52 -5.33
CA THR A 61 -19.50 11.17 -6.63
C THR A 61 -18.40 10.89 -7.65
N LEU A 62 -18.24 9.61 -8.03
CA LEU A 62 -17.24 9.16 -9.01
C LEU A 62 -17.95 8.35 -10.10
N PHE A 63 -17.58 8.51 -11.35
CA PHE A 63 -18.25 7.88 -12.50
C PHE A 63 -19.78 8.05 -12.53
N ASN A 64 -20.29 9.20 -12.06
CA ASN A 64 -21.71 9.51 -11.89
C ASN A 64 -22.45 8.59 -10.87
N GLN A 65 -21.70 7.93 -9.99
CA GLN A 65 -22.24 7.12 -8.90
C GLN A 65 -21.86 7.76 -7.57
N ASP A 66 -22.84 7.81 -6.65
CA ASP A 66 -22.65 8.30 -5.29
C ASP A 66 -22.16 7.16 -4.37
N TYR A 67 -21.13 7.46 -3.59
CA TYR A 67 -20.57 6.59 -2.56
C TYR A 67 -20.71 7.29 -1.22
N ASP A 68 -21.54 6.73 -0.36
CA ASP A 68 -21.71 7.18 1.04
C ASP A 68 -20.76 6.34 1.90
N ILE A 69 -19.78 6.99 2.51
CA ILE A 69 -18.63 6.33 3.15
C ILE A 69 -18.55 6.76 4.61
N GLU A 70 -18.34 5.81 5.49
CA GLU A 70 -17.93 6.03 6.88
C GLU A 70 -16.45 5.74 7.03
N LEU A 71 -15.71 6.68 7.59
CA LEU A 71 -14.26 6.61 7.77
C LEU A 71 -13.88 6.82 9.23
N ILE A 72 -12.87 6.10 9.69
CA ILE A 72 -12.17 6.35 10.95
C ILE A 72 -10.68 6.55 10.65
N GLU A 73 -10.03 7.45 11.38
CA GLU A 73 -8.60 7.68 11.23
C GLU A 73 -7.81 6.47 11.71
N ASN A 74 -6.96 5.89 10.85
CA ASN A 74 -6.11 4.75 11.16
C ASN A 74 -4.83 5.25 11.86
N THR A 75 -4.91 5.48 13.16
CA THR A 75 -3.79 6.02 13.96
C THR A 75 -2.71 5.00 14.28
N ILE A 76 -2.97 3.71 14.13
CA ILE A 76 -2.01 2.63 14.46
C ILE A 76 -0.76 2.72 13.59
N LEU A 77 -0.95 3.02 12.30
CA LEU A 77 0.14 3.18 11.35
C LEU A 77 0.87 4.55 11.50
N GLN A 78 0.20 5.57 12.04
CA GLN A 78 0.74 6.94 12.12
C GLN A 78 1.68 7.19 13.30
N ASN A 79 1.64 6.35 14.34
CA ASN A 79 2.37 6.57 15.58
C ASN A 79 3.79 5.98 15.58
N THR A 80 4.24 5.44 14.44
CA THR A 80 5.59 4.88 14.32
C THR A 80 6.59 5.97 14.05
N PRO A 81 7.70 6.05 14.81
CA PRO A 81 8.79 6.95 14.51
C PRO A 81 9.36 6.67 13.11
N ALA A 82 9.42 7.70 12.29
CA ALA A 82 10.04 7.66 10.98
C ALA A 82 11.38 8.36 11.00
N PHE A 83 12.33 7.87 10.21
CA PHE A 83 13.68 8.39 10.14
C PHE A 83 14.14 8.51 8.69
N TYR A 84 15.15 9.36 8.46
CA TYR A 84 15.86 9.38 7.19
C TYR A 84 17.35 9.61 7.40
N THR A 85 18.15 9.14 6.45
CA THR A 85 19.59 9.42 6.40
C THR A 85 19.84 10.45 5.29
N ASP A 86 20.39 11.60 5.66
CA ASP A 86 20.67 12.70 4.74
C ASP A 86 21.89 12.41 3.83
N GLU A 87 22.20 13.32 2.90
CA GLU A 87 23.34 13.22 1.97
C GLU A 87 24.69 13.12 2.67
N LYS A 88 24.81 13.55 3.92
CA LYS A 88 26.04 13.52 4.73
C LYS A 88 26.14 12.24 5.57
N GLY A 89 25.13 11.37 5.54
CA GLY A 89 25.08 10.16 6.34
C GLY A 89 24.55 10.37 7.76
N THR A 90 23.95 11.53 8.05
CA THR A 90 23.37 11.81 9.36
C THR A 90 21.91 11.33 9.40
N MET A 91 21.56 10.60 10.45
CA MET A 91 20.18 10.15 10.69
C MET A 91 19.37 11.25 11.37
N HIS A 92 18.20 11.53 10.85
CA HIS A 92 17.22 12.48 11.37
C HIS A 92 15.88 11.81 11.61
N GLN A 93 15.14 12.30 12.59
CA GLN A 93 13.74 11.92 12.75
C GLN A 93 12.87 12.66 11.73
N ASP A 94 11.90 11.96 11.16
CA ASP A 94 10.94 12.51 10.21
C ASP A 94 9.52 12.52 10.80
N TYR A 95 8.68 13.41 10.28
CA TYR A 95 7.29 13.56 10.67
C TYR A 95 6.43 13.61 9.40
N PRO A 96 6.07 12.45 8.85
CA PRO A 96 5.34 12.39 7.59
C PRO A 96 3.98 13.10 7.72
N ASN A 97 3.69 14.01 6.79
CA ASN A 97 2.40 14.65 6.69
C ASN A 97 1.43 13.75 5.94
N VAL A 98 0.81 12.81 6.65
CA VAL A 98 -0.16 11.87 6.09
C VAL A 98 -1.32 11.65 7.06
N LYS A 99 -2.53 11.55 6.51
CA LYS A 99 -3.74 11.12 7.21
C LYS A 99 -4.23 9.83 6.59
N LEU A 100 -4.28 8.78 7.38
CA LEU A 100 -4.69 7.44 6.95
C LEU A 100 -6.10 7.17 7.48
N TYR A 101 -6.96 6.65 6.62
CA TYR A 101 -8.34 6.32 6.96
C TYR A 101 -8.66 4.89 6.59
N ALA A 102 -9.40 4.25 7.47
CA ALA A 102 -10.07 2.97 7.25
C ALA A 102 -11.58 3.19 7.32
N GLY A 103 -12.36 2.44 6.54
CA GLY A 103 -13.80 2.60 6.57
C GLY A 103 -14.54 1.62 5.67
N TYR A 104 -15.81 1.92 5.44
CA TYR A 104 -16.71 1.09 4.63
C TYR A 104 -17.81 1.93 3.98
N LEU A 105 -18.50 1.33 3.01
CA LEU A 105 -19.70 1.94 2.45
C LEU A 105 -20.87 1.80 3.44
N LYS A 106 -21.60 2.89 3.70
CA LYS A 106 -22.78 2.88 4.60
C LYS A 106 -23.86 1.91 4.17
N SER A 107 -23.96 1.66 2.86
CA SER A 107 -24.94 0.73 2.30
C SER A 107 -24.59 -0.75 2.55
N ASP A 108 -23.29 -1.06 2.79
CA ASP A 108 -22.80 -2.42 2.92
C ASP A 108 -21.43 -2.41 3.60
N SER A 109 -21.39 -2.76 4.88
CA SER A 109 -20.16 -2.76 5.69
C SER A 109 -19.12 -3.81 5.26
N THR A 110 -19.47 -4.74 4.38
CA THR A 110 -18.51 -5.68 3.78
C THR A 110 -17.68 -5.02 2.68
N LYS A 111 -18.10 -3.85 2.19
CA LYS A 111 -17.40 -3.05 1.17
C LYS A 111 -16.51 -2.03 1.84
N TYR A 112 -15.29 -2.44 2.12
CA TYR A 112 -14.33 -1.63 2.86
C TYR A 112 -13.62 -0.58 1.99
N VAL A 113 -13.11 0.45 2.67
CA VAL A 113 -12.46 1.60 2.06
C VAL A 113 -11.13 1.86 2.76
N ARG A 114 -10.11 2.22 2.00
CA ARG A 114 -8.85 2.76 2.52
C ARG A 114 -8.52 4.04 1.77
N PHE A 115 -8.29 5.11 2.55
CA PHE A 115 -7.84 6.38 2.00
C PHE A 115 -6.59 6.86 2.73
N SER A 116 -5.72 7.51 1.99
CA SER A 116 -4.53 8.19 2.49
C SER A 116 -4.47 9.59 1.90
N ILE A 117 -4.45 10.61 2.75
CA ILE A 117 -4.23 11.99 2.33
C ILE A 117 -2.78 12.34 2.64
N ILE A 118 -2.03 12.64 1.60
CA ILE A 118 -0.60 12.94 1.65
C ILE A 118 -0.42 14.44 1.42
N ASP A 119 0.36 15.09 2.29
CA ASP A 119 0.71 16.51 2.23
C ASP A 119 -0.50 17.45 2.16
N ASP A 120 -1.64 17.04 2.76
CA ASP A 120 -2.92 17.76 2.70
C ASP A 120 -3.41 18.07 1.28
N GLN A 121 -2.92 17.31 0.29
CA GLN A 121 -3.13 17.60 -1.13
C GLN A 121 -3.50 16.39 -1.97
N TYR A 122 -2.93 15.22 -1.70
CA TYR A 122 -3.04 14.04 -2.56
C TYR A 122 -3.92 12.99 -1.89
N LEU A 123 -4.87 12.40 -2.62
CA LEU A 123 -5.72 11.32 -2.14
C LEU A 123 -5.37 10.03 -2.88
N ASN A 124 -4.84 9.05 -2.15
CA ASN A 124 -4.62 7.69 -2.61
C ASN A 124 -5.56 6.73 -1.87
N GLY A 125 -5.82 5.58 -2.48
CA GLY A 125 -6.56 4.52 -1.83
C GLY A 125 -7.50 3.78 -2.76
N TYR A 126 -8.50 3.14 -2.16
CA TYR A 126 -9.53 2.42 -2.91
C TYR A 126 -10.86 2.32 -2.16
N ILE A 127 -11.90 2.05 -2.93
CA ILE A 127 -13.23 1.65 -2.48
C ILE A 127 -13.50 0.26 -3.01
N ASN A 128 -13.73 -0.72 -2.13
CA ASN A 128 -14.27 -2.03 -2.54
C ASN A 128 -15.72 -1.82 -2.99
N VAL A 129 -16.03 -2.21 -4.22
CA VAL A 129 -17.38 -2.06 -4.80
C VAL A 129 -18.08 -3.41 -5.01
N GLY A 130 -17.58 -4.47 -4.38
CA GLY A 130 -18.05 -5.84 -4.47
C GLY A 130 -16.96 -6.75 -5.02
N ASP A 131 -17.16 -7.27 -6.22
CA ASP A 131 -16.16 -8.15 -6.87
C ASP A 131 -14.96 -7.39 -7.43
N ASP A 132 -14.99 -6.04 -7.43
CA ASP A 132 -13.95 -5.17 -7.95
C ASP A 132 -13.58 -4.04 -6.98
N PHE A 133 -12.53 -3.31 -7.29
CA PHE A 133 -12.05 -2.15 -6.56
C PHE A 133 -12.04 -0.91 -7.44
N LEU A 134 -12.52 0.19 -6.90
CA LEU A 134 -12.35 1.50 -7.48
C LEU A 134 -11.09 2.15 -6.88
N TYR A 135 -10.01 2.20 -7.64
CA TYR A 135 -8.74 2.77 -7.22
C TYR A 135 -8.67 4.26 -7.43
N LEU A 136 -8.08 4.95 -6.47
CA LEU A 136 -7.77 6.38 -6.51
C LEU A 136 -6.26 6.54 -6.37
N SER A 137 -5.61 7.13 -7.36
CA SER A 137 -4.17 7.32 -7.35
C SER A 137 -3.83 8.76 -7.74
N SER A 138 -3.29 9.51 -6.81
CA SER A 138 -2.80 10.88 -7.04
C SER A 138 -1.32 10.84 -7.32
N LEU A 139 -0.90 11.53 -8.38
CA LEU A 139 0.50 11.68 -8.73
C LEU A 139 0.94 13.10 -8.42
N ALA A 140 2.06 13.25 -7.72
CA ALA A 140 2.64 14.55 -7.35
C ALA A 140 2.88 15.46 -8.58
N GLU A 141 3.24 14.86 -9.72
CA GLU A 141 3.49 15.55 -10.99
C GLU A 141 2.25 16.22 -11.58
N ASN A 142 1.06 15.99 -11.04
CA ASN A 142 -0.23 16.33 -11.68
C ASN A 142 -1.07 17.35 -10.92
N ASN A 143 -0.45 18.24 -10.15
CA ASN A 143 -1.11 19.35 -9.47
C ASN A 143 -2.31 18.91 -8.58
N GLY A 144 -2.20 17.77 -7.90
CA GLY A 144 -3.25 17.26 -7.02
C GLY A 144 -4.43 16.60 -7.74
N ASN A 145 -4.30 16.28 -9.03
CA ASN A 145 -5.31 15.49 -9.73
C ASN A 145 -5.18 14.01 -9.37
N THR A 146 -6.31 13.33 -9.26
CA THR A 146 -6.42 11.92 -8.92
C THR A 146 -6.95 11.15 -10.12
N ILE A 147 -6.25 10.09 -10.53
CA ILE A 147 -6.77 9.13 -11.51
C ILE A 147 -7.65 8.16 -10.74
N VAL A 148 -8.84 7.92 -11.26
CA VAL A 148 -9.77 6.93 -10.72
C VAL A 148 -10.07 5.90 -11.81
N TYR A 149 -9.94 4.61 -11.48
CA TYR A 149 -10.14 3.50 -12.40
C TYR A 149 -10.60 2.24 -11.65
N TYR A 150 -11.26 1.33 -12.36
CA TYR A 150 -11.61 0.03 -11.83
C TYR A 150 -10.48 -0.97 -12.03
N GLY A 151 -10.32 -1.92 -11.10
CA GLY A 151 -9.30 -2.95 -11.15
C GLY A 151 -9.44 -3.86 -12.36
N ASP A 152 -10.65 -4.32 -12.65
CA ASP A 152 -10.97 -5.17 -13.78
C ASP A 152 -10.78 -4.48 -15.14
N ASP A 153 -10.76 -3.16 -15.16
CA ASP A 153 -10.53 -2.37 -16.37
C ASP A 153 -9.05 -2.16 -16.70
N VAL A 154 -8.13 -2.56 -15.81
CA VAL A 154 -6.69 -2.46 -16.06
C VAL A 154 -6.31 -3.43 -17.18
N ILE A 155 -5.89 -2.86 -18.30
CA ILE A 155 -5.42 -3.65 -19.43
C ILE A 155 -4.08 -4.26 -19.05
N SER A 156 -4.02 -5.59 -18.93
CA SER A 156 -2.77 -6.31 -19.03
C SER A 156 -2.31 -6.14 -20.47
N SER A 157 -1.38 -5.19 -20.69
CA SER A 157 -1.08 -4.75 -22.04
C SER A 157 -0.42 -5.83 -22.86
N ASP A 158 -1.05 -6.28 -23.94
CA ASP A 158 -0.36 -6.87 -25.13
C ASP A 158 0.67 -5.88 -25.72
N SER A 159 0.76 -4.66 -25.22
CA SER A 159 1.61 -3.55 -25.70
C SER A 159 2.94 -3.41 -24.96
N GLY A 160 3.47 -4.49 -24.39
CA GLY A 160 4.90 -4.57 -24.05
C GLY A 160 5.32 -4.14 -22.64
N GLU A 161 4.48 -3.61 -21.77
CA GLU A 161 4.83 -3.35 -20.36
C GLU A 161 4.24 -4.47 -19.47
N HIS A 162 4.84 -5.63 -19.46
CA HIS A 162 4.52 -6.67 -18.49
C HIS A 162 5.29 -6.43 -17.20
N TRP A 163 4.57 -6.40 -16.07
CA TRP A 163 5.17 -6.35 -14.76
C TRP A 163 5.36 -7.77 -14.24
N LEU A 164 6.60 -8.12 -13.94
CA LEU A 164 6.98 -9.46 -13.53
C LEU A 164 7.22 -9.53 -12.02
N CYS A 165 6.67 -10.55 -11.38
CA CYS A 165 7.12 -10.98 -10.08
C CYS A 165 8.50 -11.61 -10.21
N GLY A 166 9.47 -11.16 -9.40
CA GLY A 166 10.83 -11.68 -9.39
C GLY A 166 10.99 -12.93 -8.52
N THR A 167 9.96 -13.34 -7.76
CA THR A 167 10.01 -14.47 -6.83
C THR A 167 9.93 -15.80 -7.58
N PRO A 168 10.99 -16.64 -7.56
CA PRO A 168 10.95 -17.94 -8.21
C PRO A 168 10.07 -18.91 -7.42
N ASP A 169 9.26 -19.72 -8.11
CA ASP A 169 8.46 -20.79 -7.47
C ASP A 169 9.34 -21.90 -6.87
N SER A 170 10.62 -21.97 -7.28
CA SER A 170 11.60 -22.92 -6.76
C SER A 170 12.16 -22.57 -5.39
N ASP A 171 11.97 -21.34 -4.91
CA ASP A 171 12.54 -20.84 -3.67
C ASP A 171 11.63 -21.11 -2.45
N LEU A 172 10.92 -22.26 -2.49
CA LEU A 172 10.19 -22.75 -1.33
C LEU A 172 11.19 -22.98 -0.19
N VAL A 173 11.01 -22.24 0.89
CA VAL A 173 11.58 -22.65 2.16
C VAL A 173 10.83 -23.92 2.53
N GLU A 174 11.53 -25.08 2.58
CA GLU A 174 11.00 -26.26 3.27
C GLU A 174 10.78 -25.89 4.74
N SER A 175 9.71 -25.14 5.00
CA SER A 175 9.11 -25.13 6.31
C SER A 175 8.50 -26.51 6.45
N GLU A 176 8.87 -27.27 7.50
CA GLU A 176 8.00 -28.35 7.96
C GLU A 176 6.58 -27.76 7.93
N ILE A 177 5.77 -28.23 6.99
CA ILE A 177 4.35 -27.92 6.97
C ILE A 177 3.87 -28.44 8.30
N LEU A 178 3.83 -27.57 9.29
CA LEU A 178 3.14 -27.89 10.54
C LEU A 178 1.78 -28.34 10.08
N PRO A 179 1.38 -29.59 10.38
CA PRO A 179 0.08 -30.10 9.97
C PRO A 179 -0.91 -29.01 10.36
N LEU A 180 -1.70 -28.53 9.37
CA LEU A 180 -2.81 -27.63 9.67
C LEU A 180 -3.49 -28.24 10.88
N ALA A 181 -3.41 -27.53 12.02
CA ALA A 181 -4.15 -27.94 13.20
C ALA A 181 -5.59 -28.00 12.71
N THR A 182 -6.11 -29.20 12.60
CA THR A 182 -7.48 -29.47 12.14
C THR A 182 -8.51 -29.06 13.19
N ASP A 183 -8.07 -28.47 14.26
CA ASP A 183 -8.93 -27.73 15.16
C ASP A 183 -9.35 -26.47 14.43
N LEU A 184 -10.57 -26.53 13.93
CA LEU A 184 -11.33 -25.37 13.45
C LEU A 184 -11.36 -24.33 14.57
N TYR A 185 -10.27 -23.56 14.69
CA TYR A 185 -10.33 -22.32 15.41
C TYR A 185 -11.36 -21.46 14.68
N ASP A 186 -12.29 -20.98 15.46
CA ASP A 186 -13.23 -19.94 15.04
C ASP A 186 -12.39 -18.71 14.64
N PHE A 187 -12.01 -18.64 13.37
CA PHE A 187 -11.14 -17.60 12.81
C PHE A 187 -11.80 -16.22 12.86
N GLU A 188 -13.10 -16.15 13.15
CA GLU A 188 -13.88 -14.92 13.12
C GLU A 188 -13.63 -13.96 14.29
N SER A 189 -12.95 -14.39 15.35
CA SER A 189 -12.85 -13.57 16.57
C SER A 189 -11.45 -13.06 16.94
N VAL A 190 -10.38 -13.51 16.27
CA VAL A 190 -9.00 -13.15 16.66
C VAL A 190 -8.31 -12.32 15.58
N ILE A 191 -8.08 -11.04 15.86
CA ILE A 191 -7.22 -10.19 15.04
C ILE A 191 -5.76 -10.53 15.37
N ARG A 192 -4.99 -10.88 14.35
CA ARG A 192 -3.55 -11.10 14.45
C ARG A 192 -2.80 -9.84 14.03
N ILE A 193 -1.71 -9.55 14.75
CA ILE A 193 -0.88 -8.37 14.43
C ILE A 193 0.37 -8.83 13.68
N MET A 194 0.55 -8.30 12.48
CA MET A 194 1.78 -8.44 11.70
C MET A 194 2.66 -7.20 11.88
N LYS A 195 3.86 -7.40 12.41
CA LYS A 195 4.84 -6.33 12.61
C LYS A 195 5.67 -6.12 11.35
N ILE A 196 5.66 -4.89 10.84
CA ILE A 196 6.29 -4.51 9.58
C ILE A 196 7.36 -3.47 9.85
N ALA A 197 8.56 -3.70 9.32
CA ALA A 197 9.60 -2.70 9.23
C ALA A 197 9.81 -2.30 7.76
N VAL A 198 10.02 -1.02 7.50
CA VAL A 198 10.00 -0.47 6.15
C VAL A 198 11.23 0.40 5.89
N ASP A 199 11.87 0.15 4.75
CA ASP A 199 12.90 1.02 4.20
C ASP A 199 12.48 1.55 2.83
N ALA A 200 13.08 2.70 2.43
CA ALA A 200 13.10 3.12 1.04
C ALA A 200 14.52 3.48 0.59
N ASP A 201 14.84 3.14 -0.66
CA ASP A 201 16.11 3.50 -1.26
C ASP A 201 16.15 4.98 -1.72
N ALA A 202 17.34 5.46 -2.07
CA ALA A 202 17.53 6.81 -2.55
C ALA A 202 16.82 7.09 -3.88
N ASP A 203 16.62 6.07 -4.70
CA ASP A 203 15.89 6.22 -5.97
C ASP A 203 14.39 6.45 -5.71
N PHE A 204 13.81 5.82 -4.69
CA PHE A 204 12.44 6.08 -4.26
C PHE A 204 12.29 7.51 -3.70
N PHE A 205 13.27 7.97 -2.90
CA PHE A 205 13.31 9.35 -2.45
C PHE A 205 13.44 10.35 -3.61
N ASN A 206 14.25 10.06 -4.62
CA ASN A 206 14.38 10.93 -5.81
C ASN A 206 13.05 11.13 -6.54
N ILE A 207 12.14 10.16 -6.46
CA ILE A 207 10.79 10.24 -7.07
C ILE A 207 9.83 11.02 -6.17
N HIS A 208 9.84 10.75 -4.86
CA HIS A 208 8.80 11.23 -3.93
C HIS A 208 9.24 12.38 -3.03
N GLY A 209 10.55 12.68 -2.98
CA GLY A 209 11.09 13.75 -2.15
C GLY A 209 10.70 13.59 -0.67
N ASN A 210 10.31 14.69 -0.06
CA ASN A 210 9.92 14.73 1.35
C ASN A 210 8.64 13.93 1.67
N SER A 211 7.86 13.53 0.65
CA SER A 211 6.68 12.70 0.83
C SER A 211 6.99 11.20 0.93
N THR A 212 8.26 10.79 0.89
CA THR A 212 8.71 9.39 0.86
C THR A 212 8.06 8.54 1.97
N ASN A 213 8.15 8.97 3.23
CA ASN A 213 7.54 8.24 4.35
C ASN A 213 6.00 8.21 4.25
N ALA A 214 5.38 9.28 3.78
CA ALA A 214 3.94 9.35 3.59
C ALA A 214 3.45 8.39 2.49
N GLN A 215 4.21 8.25 1.40
CA GLN A 215 3.92 7.28 0.33
C GLN A 215 4.06 5.83 0.80
N MET A 216 5.09 5.51 1.57
CA MET A 216 5.24 4.18 2.17
C MET A 216 4.07 3.85 3.09
N LEU A 217 3.68 4.77 3.98
CA LEU A 217 2.55 4.60 4.88
C LEU A 217 1.22 4.48 4.13
N SER A 218 1.04 5.21 3.04
CA SER A 218 -0.13 5.07 2.16
C SER A 218 -0.24 3.66 1.61
N ALA A 219 0.83 3.13 1.03
CA ALA A 219 0.85 1.77 0.49
C ALA A 219 0.54 0.72 1.58
N ILE A 220 1.11 0.88 2.77
CA ILE A 220 0.86 -0.02 3.90
C ILE A 220 -0.59 0.04 4.36
N ASN A 221 -1.20 1.23 4.43
CA ASN A 221 -2.61 1.39 4.78
C ASN A 221 -3.53 0.67 3.78
N GLU A 222 -3.21 0.73 2.49
CA GLU A 222 -3.95 0.04 1.44
C GLU A 222 -3.82 -1.48 1.56
N ILE A 223 -2.61 -2.00 1.79
CA ILE A 223 -2.36 -3.43 1.99
C ILE A 223 -3.02 -3.93 3.27
N GLU A 224 -2.93 -3.17 4.35
CA GLU A 224 -3.54 -3.53 5.63
C GLU A 224 -5.04 -3.77 5.46
N GLY A 225 -5.73 -2.96 4.66
CA GLY A 225 -7.13 -3.17 4.38
C GLY A 225 -7.43 -4.52 3.72
N LEU A 226 -6.62 -4.94 2.76
CA LEU A 226 -6.75 -6.24 2.10
C LEU A 226 -6.55 -7.39 3.09
N TYR A 227 -5.49 -7.30 3.92
CA TYR A 227 -5.13 -8.36 4.87
C TYR A 227 -6.07 -8.41 6.08
N ALA A 228 -6.53 -7.25 6.57
CA ALA A 228 -7.47 -7.18 7.68
C ALA A 228 -8.82 -7.80 7.29
N TYR A 229 -9.32 -7.49 6.09
CA TYR A 229 -10.60 -8.00 5.63
C TYR A 229 -10.54 -9.49 5.27
N THR A 230 -9.47 -9.92 4.58
CA THR A 230 -9.40 -11.29 4.04
C THR A 230 -8.90 -12.30 5.08
N PHE A 231 -7.97 -11.90 5.96
CA PHE A 231 -7.23 -12.81 6.84
C PHE A 231 -7.32 -12.46 8.32
N ASN A 232 -8.07 -11.43 8.72
CA ASN A 232 -8.08 -10.87 10.08
C ASN A 232 -6.67 -10.50 10.57
N ILE A 233 -5.82 -9.95 9.69
CA ILE A 233 -4.46 -9.52 10.00
C ILE A 233 -4.40 -8.00 9.95
N ALA A 234 -4.19 -7.36 11.10
CA ALA A 234 -3.88 -5.94 11.21
C ALA A 234 -2.35 -5.72 11.20
N PHE A 235 -1.91 -4.57 10.74
CA PHE A 235 -0.49 -4.24 10.67
C PHE A 235 -0.07 -3.31 11.79
N GLN A 236 1.11 -3.56 12.34
CA GLN A 236 1.85 -2.65 13.20
C GLN A 236 3.18 -2.33 12.54
N VAL A 237 3.36 -1.07 12.15
CA VAL A 237 4.66 -0.62 11.64
C VAL A 237 5.59 -0.40 12.83
N THR A 238 6.78 -0.99 12.80
CA THR A 238 7.75 -0.95 13.90
C THR A 238 9.00 -0.13 13.60
N ASN A 239 9.25 0.12 12.31
CA ASN A 239 10.34 0.98 11.85
C ASN A 239 10.03 1.52 10.47
N ILE A 240 10.36 2.79 10.24
CA ILE A 240 10.31 3.44 8.93
C ILE A 240 11.62 4.20 8.74
N HIS A 241 12.28 3.96 7.60
CA HIS A 241 13.51 4.66 7.28
C HIS A 241 13.66 4.83 5.77
N TYR A 242 14.30 5.93 5.33
CA TYR A 242 14.70 6.10 3.95
C TYR A 242 16.05 6.80 3.82
N TYR A 243 16.69 6.66 2.66
CA TYR A 243 17.96 7.30 2.31
C TYR A 243 17.69 8.42 1.30
N GLN A 244 18.25 9.61 1.57
CA GLN A 244 18.17 10.73 0.62
C GLN A 244 19.21 10.64 -0.50
N SER A 245 20.28 9.88 -0.32
CA SER A 245 21.34 9.74 -1.31
C SER A 245 21.99 8.37 -1.30
N ALA A 246 22.27 7.84 -2.48
CA ALA A 246 23.04 6.63 -2.65
C ALA A 246 24.57 6.83 -2.41
N SER A 247 25.03 8.08 -2.28
CA SER A 247 26.45 8.41 -2.02
C SER A 247 26.84 8.32 -0.55
N VAL A 248 25.89 8.02 0.33
CA VAL A 248 26.13 7.87 1.77
C VAL A 248 27.05 6.68 2.02
N SER A 249 28.05 6.86 2.90
CA SER A 249 28.93 5.76 3.31
C SER A 249 28.12 4.63 3.96
N GLY A 250 28.29 3.42 3.47
CA GLY A 250 27.53 2.25 3.97
C GLY A 250 26.11 2.13 3.43
N TYR A 251 25.74 2.90 2.39
CA TYR A 251 24.45 2.75 1.70
C TYR A 251 24.27 1.31 1.21
N PRO A 252 23.18 0.62 1.62
CA PRO A 252 23.07 -0.83 1.40
C PRO A 252 22.48 -1.24 0.04
N TYR A 253 21.78 -0.34 -0.68
CA TYR A 253 20.94 -0.68 -1.83
C TYR A 253 21.58 -0.29 -3.17
N THR A 254 22.79 -0.79 -3.43
CA THR A 254 23.61 -0.39 -4.59
C THR A 254 23.33 -1.19 -5.86
N ALA A 255 22.72 -2.37 -5.77
CA ALA A 255 22.46 -3.23 -6.91
C ALA A 255 21.53 -2.56 -7.94
N ASN A 256 21.78 -2.85 -9.22
CA ASN A 256 20.76 -2.66 -10.24
C ASN A 256 19.73 -3.80 -10.15
N ILE A 257 18.67 -3.73 -10.94
CA ILE A 257 17.58 -4.69 -10.90
C ILE A 257 17.41 -5.46 -12.23
N SER A 258 18.48 -5.57 -13.03
CA SER A 258 18.45 -6.32 -14.29
C SER A 258 18.25 -7.84 -14.10
N ASP A 259 18.39 -8.31 -12.87
CA ASP A 259 18.15 -9.68 -12.43
C ASP A 259 16.77 -9.90 -11.78
N GLY A 260 15.83 -8.98 -11.99
CA GLY A 260 14.51 -8.99 -11.33
C GLY A 260 14.51 -8.52 -9.89
N GLY A 261 15.66 -8.02 -9.38
CA GLY A 261 15.81 -7.54 -8.01
C GLY A 261 16.37 -8.57 -7.03
N ASN A 262 16.81 -9.76 -7.48
CA ASN A 262 17.38 -10.81 -6.62
C ASN A 262 18.59 -10.33 -5.82
N ILE A 263 19.51 -9.60 -6.48
CA ILE A 263 20.68 -9.03 -5.78
C ILE A 263 20.22 -7.97 -4.79
N LEU A 264 19.24 -7.13 -5.13
CA LEU A 264 18.75 -6.07 -4.26
C LEU A 264 18.08 -6.62 -2.98
N VAL A 265 17.20 -7.63 -3.11
CA VAL A 265 16.58 -8.27 -1.93
C VAL A 265 17.62 -9.00 -1.07
N THR A 266 18.67 -9.56 -1.69
CA THR A 266 19.81 -10.17 -0.99
C THR A 266 20.63 -9.12 -0.25
N GLN A 267 20.89 -7.95 -0.83
CA GLN A 267 21.54 -6.81 -0.15
C GLN A 267 20.73 -6.36 1.06
N MET A 268 19.42 -6.23 0.91
CA MET A 268 18.52 -5.92 2.01
C MET A 268 18.62 -6.95 3.14
N GLN A 269 18.52 -8.24 2.82
CA GLN A 269 18.64 -9.33 3.78
C GLN A 269 19.96 -9.24 4.56
N ASN A 270 21.08 -9.11 3.86
CA ASN A 270 22.41 -9.03 4.47
C ASN A 270 22.54 -7.82 5.39
N TYR A 271 22.11 -6.66 4.92
CA TYR A 271 22.16 -5.42 5.70
C TYR A 271 21.31 -5.52 6.98
N TRP A 272 20.08 -5.95 6.87
CA TRP A 272 19.15 -6.05 7.98
C TRP A 272 19.55 -7.12 9.00
N ASN A 273 20.06 -8.27 8.53
CA ASN A 273 20.56 -9.32 9.44
C ASN A 273 21.78 -8.86 10.24
N ALA A 274 22.65 -8.04 9.62
CA ALA A 274 23.84 -7.53 10.27
C ALA A 274 23.59 -6.31 11.19
N ASN A 275 22.68 -5.40 10.79
CA ASN A 275 22.57 -4.09 11.42
C ASN A 275 21.25 -3.83 12.16
N SER A 276 20.18 -4.57 11.84
CA SER A 276 18.82 -4.31 12.30
C SER A 276 18.12 -5.57 12.82
N SER A 277 18.88 -6.58 13.24
CA SER A 277 18.36 -7.84 13.78
C SER A 277 17.56 -7.68 15.07
N ASN A 278 17.82 -6.60 15.84
CA ASN A 278 17.14 -6.25 17.08
C ASN A 278 15.76 -5.60 16.86
N ILE A 279 15.45 -5.11 15.65
CA ILE A 279 14.13 -4.54 15.35
C ILE A 279 13.09 -5.66 15.39
N ASP A 280 12.07 -5.49 16.22
CA ASP A 280 10.98 -6.45 16.35
C ASP A 280 10.07 -6.36 15.12
N ARG A 281 10.05 -7.41 14.29
CA ARG A 281 9.30 -7.49 13.05
C ARG A 281 9.01 -8.90 12.61
N ASN A 282 7.92 -9.08 11.88
CA ASN A 282 7.63 -10.29 11.12
C ASN A 282 8.22 -10.18 9.69
N VAL A 283 8.19 -9.00 9.09
CA VAL A 283 8.68 -8.75 7.73
C VAL A 283 9.43 -7.42 7.66
N ALA A 284 10.46 -7.34 6.79
CA ALA A 284 11.04 -6.08 6.36
C ALA A 284 10.76 -5.88 4.86
N MET A 285 10.28 -4.68 4.51
CA MET A 285 9.91 -4.28 3.16
C MET A 285 10.82 -3.16 2.67
N LEU A 286 11.28 -3.24 1.43
CA LEU A 286 11.99 -2.16 0.75
C LEU A 286 11.13 -1.61 -0.38
N PHE A 287 10.83 -0.33 -0.33
CA PHE A 287 10.28 0.41 -1.45
C PHE A 287 11.42 0.99 -2.27
N SER A 288 11.49 0.62 -3.55
CA SER A 288 12.59 0.99 -4.44
C SER A 288 12.11 1.83 -5.62
N GLY A 289 12.81 2.93 -5.88
CA GLY A 289 12.61 3.75 -7.08
C GLY A 289 13.37 3.25 -8.30
N LYS A 290 14.11 2.17 -8.18
CA LYS A 290 14.86 1.58 -9.29
C LYS A 290 13.92 1.08 -10.37
N SER A 291 14.35 1.22 -11.61
CA SER A 291 13.60 0.73 -12.77
C SER A 291 14.52 0.02 -13.74
N HIS A 292 14.01 -1.00 -14.40
CA HIS A 292 14.68 -1.71 -15.48
C HIS A 292 13.64 -2.13 -16.51
N ILE A 293 14.00 -2.05 -17.79
CA ILE A 293 13.18 -2.53 -18.88
C ILE A 293 13.95 -3.67 -19.54
N TYR A 294 13.36 -4.86 -19.55
CA TYR A 294 13.93 -6.01 -20.24
C TYR A 294 13.80 -5.89 -21.77
N GLY A 295 14.50 -6.74 -22.49
CA GLY A 295 14.48 -6.71 -23.96
C GLY A 295 13.10 -6.98 -24.59
N ASP A 296 12.21 -7.63 -23.86
CA ASP A 296 10.80 -7.87 -24.22
C ASP A 296 9.85 -6.75 -23.78
N GLY A 297 10.38 -5.68 -23.17
CA GLY A 297 9.62 -4.55 -22.65
C GLY A 297 9.06 -4.76 -21.24
N SER A 298 9.19 -5.94 -20.65
CA SER A 298 8.73 -6.19 -19.28
C SER A 298 9.55 -5.45 -18.22
N ARG A 299 8.98 -5.28 -17.02
CA ARG A 299 9.61 -4.61 -15.88
C ARG A 299 9.42 -5.43 -14.61
N PRO A 300 10.40 -5.48 -13.70
CA PRO A 300 10.18 -6.08 -12.38
C PRO A 300 9.15 -5.25 -11.60
N ALA A 301 8.20 -5.93 -10.98
CA ALA A 301 7.19 -5.31 -10.12
C ALA A 301 7.59 -5.39 -8.65
N GLY A 302 8.08 -6.54 -8.21
CA GLY A 302 8.52 -6.83 -6.87
C GLY A 302 9.20 -8.18 -6.80
N ILE A 303 9.71 -8.51 -5.62
CA ILE A 303 10.30 -9.80 -5.31
C ILE A 303 10.23 -10.06 -3.80
N ALA A 304 9.76 -11.24 -3.41
CA ALA A 304 9.96 -11.78 -2.07
C ALA A 304 11.25 -12.61 -2.04
N ARG A 305 11.96 -12.59 -0.91
CA ARG A 305 13.23 -13.33 -0.77
C ARG A 305 13.04 -14.84 -0.87
N ALA A 306 11.91 -15.34 -0.38
CA ALA A 306 11.55 -16.75 -0.46
C ALA A 306 10.06 -16.94 -0.20
N ILE A 307 9.45 -17.93 -0.83
CA ILE A 307 8.08 -18.38 -0.52
C ILE A 307 8.10 -19.01 0.88
N GLY A 308 7.15 -18.61 1.75
CA GLY A 308 7.16 -19.03 3.17
C GLY A 308 8.22 -18.35 4.03
N GLY A 309 8.93 -17.36 3.49
CA GLY A 309 10.05 -16.68 4.17
C GLY A 309 9.71 -16.07 5.53
N MET A 310 8.43 -15.80 5.80
CA MET A 310 7.99 -15.25 7.08
C MET A 310 8.17 -16.21 8.26
N ALA A 311 8.30 -17.51 8.02
CA ALA A 311 8.59 -18.50 9.06
C ALA A 311 9.92 -18.23 9.78
N ASN A 312 10.85 -17.52 9.13
CA ASN A 312 12.15 -17.19 9.70
C ASN A 312 12.47 -15.70 9.46
N LYS A 313 12.67 -14.95 10.53
CA LYS A 313 13.02 -13.52 10.49
C LYS A 313 14.21 -13.20 9.56
N SER A 314 15.16 -14.14 9.43
CA SER A 314 16.36 -13.98 8.60
C SER A 314 16.10 -14.11 7.09
N THR A 315 14.91 -14.55 6.68
CA THR A 315 14.49 -14.71 5.27
C THR A 315 13.23 -13.90 4.92
N SER A 316 12.66 -13.19 5.91
CA SER A 316 11.42 -12.44 5.75
C SER A 316 11.67 -11.03 5.18
N TYR A 317 12.04 -10.98 3.91
CA TYR A 317 12.38 -9.76 3.19
C TYR A 317 11.68 -9.71 1.84
N MET A 318 11.29 -8.50 1.44
CA MET A 318 10.71 -8.25 0.13
C MET A 318 11.08 -6.86 -0.39
N VAL A 319 11.04 -6.71 -1.70
CA VAL A 319 11.22 -5.44 -2.40
C VAL A 319 10.01 -5.19 -3.28
N THR A 320 9.52 -3.96 -3.28
CA THR A 320 8.50 -3.48 -4.21
C THR A 320 9.06 -2.31 -5.01
N PHE A 321 8.91 -2.34 -6.32
CA PHE A 321 9.35 -1.26 -7.19
C PHE A 321 8.24 -0.23 -7.39
N ASN A 322 8.66 1.04 -7.47
CA ASN A 322 7.74 2.17 -7.61
C ASN A 322 6.94 2.08 -8.92
N ARG A 323 5.61 2.09 -8.78
CA ARG A 323 4.65 2.06 -9.88
C ARG A 323 3.27 2.49 -9.40
N ILE A 324 2.38 2.79 -10.35
CA ILE A 324 0.95 2.96 -10.03
C ILE A 324 0.39 1.60 -9.59
N GLY A 325 -0.38 1.58 -8.50
CA GLY A 325 -0.86 0.34 -7.90
C GLY A 325 0.22 -0.47 -7.19
N MET A 326 1.31 0.17 -6.78
CA MET A 326 2.43 -0.43 -6.04
C MET A 326 1.96 -1.28 -4.85
N PHE A 327 0.90 -0.88 -4.17
CA PHE A 327 0.35 -1.62 -3.04
C PHE A 327 -0.12 -3.04 -3.43
N LEU A 328 -0.67 -3.24 -4.64
CA LEU A 328 -1.06 -4.59 -5.13
C LEU A 328 0.15 -5.50 -5.25
N THR A 329 1.24 -4.98 -5.83
CA THR A 329 2.50 -5.72 -5.86
C THR A 329 3.03 -6.01 -4.47
N THR A 330 2.98 -5.02 -3.56
CA THR A 330 3.42 -5.23 -2.17
C THR A 330 2.57 -6.31 -1.48
N ALA A 331 1.26 -6.32 -1.70
CA ALA A 331 0.37 -7.37 -1.18
C ALA A 331 0.71 -8.75 -1.76
N HIS A 332 1.06 -8.82 -3.06
CA HIS A 332 1.45 -10.04 -3.75
C HIS A 332 2.76 -10.61 -3.17
N GLU A 333 3.83 -9.80 -3.07
CA GLU A 333 5.11 -10.23 -2.51
C GLU A 333 4.99 -10.63 -1.02
N LEU A 334 4.17 -9.91 -0.26
CA LEU A 334 3.84 -10.30 1.11
C LEU A 334 3.11 -11.65 1.15
N GLY A 335 2.26 -11.93 0.19
CA GLY A 335 1.59 -13.22 0.00
C GLY A 335 2.59 -14.36 -0.17
N HIS A 336 3.66 -14.17 -0.96
CA HIS A 336 4.75 -15.14 -1.08
C HIS A 336 5.44 -15.40 0.26
N LEU A 337 5.76 -14.36 1.02
CA LEU A 337 6.33 -14.52 2.37
C LEU A 337 5.40 -15.30 3.30
N CYS A 338 4.09 -15.19 3.12
CA CYS A 338 3.06 -15.96 3.83
C CYS A 338 2.84 -17.37 3.26
N ASN A 339 3.72 -17.86 2.38
CA ASN A 339 3.64 -19.16 1.72
C ASN A 339 2.63 -19.26 0.55
N GLY A 340 2.20 -18.14 -0.01
CA GLY A 340 1.42 -18.11 -1.25
C GLY A 340 2.32 -18.43 -2.46
N VAL A 341 1.94 -19.40 -3.26
CA VAL A 341 2.57 -19.70 -4.56
C VAL A 341 1.80 -19.02 -5.68
N HIS A 342 2.41 -18.85 -6.85
CA HIS A 342 1.67 -18.42 -8.02
C HIS A 342 0.56 -19.44 -8.31
N SER A 343 -0.67 -18.97 -8.36
CA SER A 343 -1.72 -19.78 -8.95
C SER A 343 -1.50 -19.74 -10.46
N ASP A 344 -1.10 -20.88 -11.05
CA ASP A 344 -1.14 -21.02 -12.48
C ASP A 344 -2.57 -20.82 -12.95
N CYS A 345 -2.89 -19.61 -13.42
CA CYS A 345 -4.07 -19.38 -14.24
C CYS A 345 -3.88 -20.08 -15.60
N GLN A 346 -3.26 -21.25 -15.60
CA GLN A 346 -3.09 -22.06 -16.77
C GLN A 346 -4.15 -23.14 -16.84
N SER A 347 -4.86 -23.02 -17.94
CA SER A 347 -5.66 -24.08 -18.54
C SER A 347 -7.02 -24.34 -17.92
N ASN A 348 -7.97 -23.50 -18.28
CA ASN A 348 -9.19 -24.06 -18.84
C ASN A 348 -8.98 -24.22 -20.36
N THR A 349 -8.31 -25.31 -20.77
CA THR A 349 -8.45 -25.89 -22.09
C THR A 349 -9.55 -26.93 -22.03
#